data_69f1424a770ddbbd642dc4a4f91724d1
#
_entry.id   69f1424a770ddbbd642dc4a4f91724d1
#
_cell.length_a   1.000
_cell.length_b   1.000
_cell.length_c   1.000
_cell.angle_alpha   90.00
_cell.angle_beta   90.00
_cell.angle_gamma   90.00
#
_symmetry.space_group_name_H-M   'P 1'
#
loop_
_entity.id
_entity.type
_entity.pdbx_description
1 polymer ?
#
loop_
_entity_poly.entity_id
_entity_poly.type
_entity_poly.pdbx_seq_one_letter_code
_entity_poly.pdbx_strand_id
1 'polypeptide(L)'
;MGAITTLASRPGLRCFADQPAVCDKCRMNSIDYLDLIRHARVYDVADKTPLDLAANLSKRIGNRVLMKREDLQPVFSFKLRGAYNKIAGLSDDDLKRGVICSSAGNHAQGVALAAKRKGIRSVIVMPVTTPEIKTEAVAALGGEVLLHGDTYDDAYAHARKLEAELGLIFIHPFDDPDVIAGQGTIGKEILDQADEKIDVLFVPVGGGGLIAGIAAWVKQMQPDIRIIGVEPEDSAAMQASLAAGHPVTLDHVGIFADGVAVRRVGDETFRLCQQFVDEIITVDTDQICAAIRDIFEDTRSIVEPAGGLTVAAAKKYAAGNQLKGKTLVTISCGANVNFDRLRHIAERAAVGEQTEMLLAAEIPEQPGSFRRFCEAVGRRGITEFNYRYADDCKAHIFAGIQLRNGMQERVELLASLREAGFPVEDLSDNEMAKLHVRHMVGGRSAGISNERLFRFEFPERPGALLHFLNAIGTDWNISLFHYRNHGSDYGRILAGIDVPQDETDELEAHLAELGYAHWEESDNPAYRIFLG
;
A
#
# COMPACT_ATOMS: atom_id res chain seq x y z
N MET A 1 -58.34 9.84 23.44
CA MET A 1 -57.41 10.97 23.56
C MET A 1 -56.01 10.39 23.32
N GLY A 2 -55.44 10.31 22.17
CA GLY A 2 -55.19 11.33 21.14
C GLY A 2 -53.72 11.76 21.25
N ALA A 3 -52.81 11.01 20.63
CA ALA A 3 -51.45 11.50 20.41
C ALA A 3 -51.00 11.09 18.99
N ILE A 4 -50.87 12.09 18.19
CA ILE A 4 -50.52 12.06 16.78
C ILE A 4 -48.98 11.95 16.68
N THR A 5 -48.50 10.92 16.02
CA THR A 5 -47.09 10.74 15.69
C THR A 5 -46.79 11.41 14.36
N THR A 6 -45.93 12.40 14.36
CA THR A 6 -45.44 13.09 13.16
C THR A 6 -44.28 12.31 12.54
N LEU A 7 -44.46 11.89 11.30
CA LEU A 7 -43.45 11.34 10.41
C LEU A 7 -42.43 12.43 10.02
N ALA A 8 -41.17 12.19 10.27
CA ALA A 8 -40.07 12.99 9.75
C ALA A 8 -39.78 12.61 8.29
N SER A 9 -39.86 13.59 7.41
CA SER A 9 -39.62 13.53 5.99
C SER A 9 -38.13 13.32 5.68
N ARG A 10 -37.83 12.35 4.80
CA ARG A 10 -36.53 12.17 4.16
C ARG A 10 -36.21 13.36 3.24
N PRO A 11 -34.97 13.88 3.18
CA PRO A 11 -34.60 14.85 2.15
C PRO A 11 -34.49 14.16 0.80
N GLY A 12 -35.16 14.73 -0.20
CA GLY A 12 -35.26 14.23 -1.54
C GLY A 12 -33.94 14.30 -2.31
N LEU A 13 -33.74 13.31 -3.15
CA LEU A 13 -32.80 13.32 -4.28
C LEU A 13 -33.02 14.58 -5.14
N ARG A 14 -32.04 15.47 -5.18
CA ARG A 14 -32.00 16.52 -6.19
C ARG A 14 -31.50 15.90 -7.50
N CYS A 15 -32.34 15.89 -8.51
CA CYS A 15 -31.94 15.74 -9.90
C CYS A 15 -30.93 16.81 -10.27
N PHE A 16 -29.73 16.40 -10.65
CA PHE A 16 -28.77 17.27 -11.36
C PHE A 16 -29.21 17.40 -12.84
N ALA A 17 -30.12 18.32 -13.09
CA ALA A 17 -30.41 18.83 -14.41
C ALA A 17 -30.26 20.35 -14.30
N ASP A 18 -29.04 20.81 -14.55
CA ASP A 18 -28.67 22.15 -15.05
C ASP A 18 -27.14 22.30 -14.87
N GLN A 19 -26.38 21.69 -15.77
CA GLN A 19 -25.01 22.15 -15.97
C GLN A 19 -25.07 23.43 -16.81
N PRO A 20 -24.50 24.56 -16.36
CA PRO A 20 -24.39 25.73 -17.20
C PRO A 20 -23.55 25.38 -18.44
N ALA A 21 -24.05 25.75 -19.63
CA ALA A 21 -23.34 25.59 -20.87
C ALA A 21 -21.92 26.19 -20.75
N VAL A 22 -20.91 25.34 -20.85
CA VAL A 22 -19.51 25.71 -20.79
C VAL A 22 -19.27 26.68 -21.94
N CYS A 23 -18.85 27.90 -21.61
CA CYS A 23 -18.53 28.96 -22.55
C CYS A 23 -17.51 28.47 -23.60
N ASP A 24 -17.77 28.70 -24.89
CA ASP A 24 -16.89 28.28 -26.01
C ASP A 24 -15.44 28.76 -25.88
N LYS A 25 -15.14 29.77 -25.07
CA LYS A 25 -13.79 30.21 -24.72
C LYS A 25 -13.05 29.24 -23.79
N CYS A 26 -13.75 28.39 -23.01
CA CYS A 26 -13.15 27.33 -22.20
C CYS A 26 -12.83 26.08 -23.01
N ARG A 27 -13.39 25.87 -24.18
CA ARG A 27 -13.10 24.76 -25.09
C ARG A 27 -11.77 24.90 -25.84
N MET A 28 -11.17 26.07 -25.90
CA MET A 28 -9.98 26.30 -26.73
C MET A 28 -8.65 25.83 -26.10
N ASN A 29 -8.63 25.27 -24.87
CA ASN A 29 -7.41 24.77 -24.22
C ASN A 29 -7.60 23.45 -23.48
N SER A 30 -8.62 22.63 -23.74
CA SER A 30 -8.76 21.32 -23.15
C SER A 30 -7.96 20.28 -23.95
N ILE A 31 -7.02 19.60 -23.30
CA ILE A 31 -6.25 18.49 -23.88
C ILE A 31 -7.22 17.39 -24.29
N ASP A 32 -7.16 16.96 -25.56
CA ASP A 32 -7.96 15.84 -26.07
C ASP A 32 -7.26 14.50 -25.75
N TYR A 33 -7.60 13.94 -24.60
CA TYR A 33 -7.03 12.65 -24.17
C TYR A 33 -7.46 11.47 -25.04
N LEU A 34 -8.62 11.51 -25.71
CA LEU A 34 -8.98 10.46 -26.65
C LEU A 34 -8.02 10.40 -27.84
N ASP A 35 -7.69 11.57 -28.38
CA ASP A 35 -6.74 11.65 -29.49
C ASP A 35 -5.33 11.26 -29.06
N LEU A 36 -4.86 11.77 -27.92
CA LEU A 36 -3.55 11.41 -27.36
C LEU A 36 -3.42 9.90 -27.10
N ILE A 37 -4.45 9.26 -26.51
CA ILE A 37 -4.42 7.82 -26.23
C ILE A 37 -4.48 6.99 -27.52
N ARG A 38 -5.24 7.42 -28.53
CA ARG A 38 -5.29 6.72 -29.84
C ARG A 38 -3.95 6.70 -30.54
N HIS A 39 -3.19 7.79 -30.43
CA HIS A 39 -1.90 7.95 -31.09
C HIS A 39 -0.70 7.62 -30.20
N ALA A 40 -0.93 7.17 -28.97
CA ALA A 40 0.12 6.85 -28.02
C ALA A 40 1.04 5.72 -28.56
N ARG A 41 2.33 5.98 -28.50
CA ARG A 41 3.39 5.11 -29.02
C ARG A 41 3.94 4.23 -27.89
N VAL A 42 3.17 3.24 -27.44
CA VAL A 42 3.58 2.37 -26.33
C VAL A 42 4.11 1.01 -26.79
N TYR A 43 3.63 0.51 -27.91
CA TYR A 43 3.87 -0.87 -28.36
C TYR A 43 5.26 -1.11 -28.97
N ASP A 44 6.11 -0.10 -29.05
CA ASP A 44 7.52 -0.26 -29.37
C ASP A 44 8.30 -0.95 -28.21
N VAL A 45 7.76 -0.90 -26.97
CA VAL A 45 8.35 -1.44 -25.75
C VAL A 45 7.38 -2.20 -24.86
N ALA A 46 6.09 -1.92 -24.92
CA ALA A 46 5.07 -2.54 -24.10
C ALA A 46 4.37 -3.67 -24.85
N ASP A 47 4.10 -4.75 -24.15
CA ASP A 47 3.26 -5.83 -24.63
C ASP A 47 1.77 -5.50 -24.41
N LYS A 48 0.91 -5.98 -25.31
CA LYS A 48 -0.53 -6.03 -25.06
C LYS A 48 -0.80 -7.18 -24.09
N THR A 49 -0.83 -6.85 -22.80
CA THR A 49 -0.97 -7.84 -21.74
C THR A 49 -2.35 -8.48 -21.74
N PRO A 50 -2.50 -9.73 -21.27
CA PRO A 50 -3.80 -10.38 -21.23
C PRO A 50 -4.77 -9.76 -20.21
N LEU A 51 -6.05 -10.00 -20.44
CA LEU A 51 -7.16 -9.78 -19.50
C LEU A 51 -7.65 -11.17 -19.06
N ASP A 52 -7.08 -11.68 -17.97
CA ASP A 52 -7.27 -13.07 -17.52
C ASP A 52 -8.45 -13.20 -16.55
N LEU A 53 -9.15 -14.33 -16.60
CA LEU A 53 -10.18 -14.68 -15.63
C LEU A 53 -9.53 -15.21 -14.34
N ALA A 54 -9.78 -14.54 -13.21
CA ALA A 54 -9.46 -15.04 -11.87
C ALA A 54 -10.53 -16.05 -11.42
N ALA A 55 -10.36 -17.32 -11.79
CA ALA A 55 -11.40 -18.33 -11.66
C ALA A 55 -11.76 -18.66 -10.20
N ASN A 56 -10.74 -18.84 -9.34
CA ASN A 56 -10.93 -19.15 -7.92
C ASN A 56 -11.57 -17.95 -7.19
N LEU A 57 -11.04 -16.75 -7.41
CA LEU A 57 -11.57 -15.54 -6.83
C LEU A 57 -13.01 -15.27 -7.28
N SER A 58 -13.29 -15.43 -8.59
CA SER A 58 -14.63 -15.27 -9.15
C SER A 58 -15.65 -16.18 -8.47
N LYS A 59 -15.31 -17.45 -8.31
CA LYS A 59 -16.17 -18.42 -7.61
C LYS A 59 -16.41 -18.02 -6.15
N ARG A 60 -15.37 -17.59 -5.46
CA ARG A 60 -15.43 -17.25 -4.03
C ARG A 60 -16.32 -16.03 -3.76
N ILE A 61 -16.19 -14.96 -4.56
CA ILE A 61 -16.97 -13.74 -4.33
C ILE A 61 -18.31 -13.72 -5.11
N GLY A 62 -18.56 -14.72 -5.98
CA GLY A 62 -19.81 -14.84 -6.76
C GLY A 62 -19.98 -13.76 -7.83
N ASN A 63 -18.87 -13.30 -8.40
CA ASN A 63 -18.81 -12.32 -9.49
C ASN A 63 -17.75 -12.78 -10.51
N ARG A 64 -17.80 -12.29 -11.74
CA ARG A 64 -16.76 -12.54 -12.74
C ARG A 64 -15.63 -11.52 -12.54
N VAL A 65 -14.47 -11.96 -12.12
CA VAL A 65 -13.29 -11.11 -11.92
C VAL A 65 -12.30 -11.32 -13.06
N LEU A 66 -12.02 -10.25 -13.78
CA LEU A 66 -11.00 -10.21 -14.83
C LEU A 66 -9.81 -9.39 -14.34
N MET A 67 -8.59 -9.89 -14.57
CA MET A 67 -7.35 -9.22 -14.18
C MET A 67 -6.58 -8.76 -15.41
N LYS A 68 -6.34 -7.47 -15.53
CA LYS A 68 -5.40 -6.90 -16.50
C LYS A 68 -3.97 -7.05 -15.98
N ARG A 69 -3.15 -7.79 -16.71
CA ARG A 69 -1.88 -8.35 -16.25
C ARG A 69 -0.68 -7.45 -16.61
N GLU A 70 -0.65 -6.22 -16.08
CA GLU A 70 0.50 -5.30 -16.30
C GLU A 70 1.78 -5.73 -15.55
N ASP A 71 1.67 -6.67 -14.64
CA ASP A 71 2.79 -7.39 -14.01
C ASP A 71 3.62 -8.22 -15.01
N LEU A 72 3.07 -8.56 -16.17
CA LEU A 72 3.75 -9.33 -17.22
C LEU A 72 4.52 -8.44 -18.23
N GLN A 73 4.57 -7.14 -18.04
CA GLN A 73 5.36 -6.25 -18.88
C GLN A 73 6.88 -6.55 -18.77
N PRO A 74 7.70 -6.21 -19.78
CA PRO A 74 9.15 -6.46 -19.78
C PRO A 74 9.93 -5.92 -18.57
N VAL A 75 9.41 -4.87 -17.90
CA VAL A 75 9.95 -4.34 -16.64
C VAL A 75 8.98 -4.58 -15.48
N PHE A 76 8.14 -5.59 -15.59
CA PHE A 76 7.21 -6.04 -14.56
C PHE A 76 6.26 -4.96 -14.04
N SER A 77 5.95 -3.92 -14.83
CA SER A 77 4.98 -2.89 -14.46
C SER A 77 4.52 -2.05 -15.65
N PHE A 78 3.35 -1.43 -15.54
CA PHE A 78 2.76 -0.57 -16.57
C PHE A 78 3.54 0.72 -16.88
N LYS A 79 4.43 1.14 -15.98
CA LYS A 79 5.08 2.47 -16.04
C LYS A 79 5.87 2.73 -17.33
N LEU A 80 6.36 1.67 -17.97
CA LEU A 80 7.07 1.80 -19.26
C LEU A 80 6.21 2.44 -20.34
N ARG A 81 4.87 2.25 -20.32
CA ARG A 81 3.94 2.79 -21.33
C ARG A 81 4.00 4.32 -21.40
N GLY A 82 3.74 4.98 -20.26
CA GLY A 82 3.79 6.44 -20.20
C GLY A 82 5.19 7.00 -20.37
N ALA A 83 6.21 6.38 -19.76
CA ALA A 83 7.59 6.79 -19.92
C ALA A 83 8.03 6.75 -21.39
N TYR A 84 7.74 5.67 -22.09
CA TYR A 84 8.08 5.55 -23.50
C TYR A 84 7.26 6.50 -24.37
N ASN A 85 5.96 6.62 -24.15
CA ASN A 85 5.12 7.53 -24.93
C ASN A 85 5.65 8.98 -24.88
N LYS A 86 6.02 9.44 -23.68
CA LYS A 86 6.65 10.77 -23.49
C LYS A 86 7.96 10.88 -24.26
N ILE A 87 8.88 9.94 -24.06
CA ILE A 87 10.21 9.98 -24.68
C ILE A 87 10.11 9.83 -26.19
N ALA A 88 9.20 9.03 -26.71
CA ALA A 88 8.99 8.84 -28.13
C ALA A 88 8.42 10.08 -28.84
N GLY A 89 7.76 10.98 -28.09
CA GLY A 89 7.24 12.25 -28.58
C GLY A 89 8.24 13.42 -28.55
N LEU A 90 9.42 13.24 -27.95
CA LEU A 90 10.45 14.28 -27.87
C LEU A 90 11.05 14.60 -29.26
N SER A 91 11.45 15.86 -29.45
CA SER A 91 12.19 16.28 -30.64
C SER A 91 13.59 15.62 -30.69
N ASP A 92 14.18 15.54 -31.88
CA ASP A 92 15.55 15.03 -32.04
C ASP A 92 16.58 15.80 -31.20
N ASP A 93 16.37 17.09 -30.99
CA ASP A 93 17.26 17.92 -30.17
C ASP A 93 17.06 17.67 -28.68
N ASP A 94 15.83 17.40 -28.22
CA ASP A 94 15.55 16.97 -26.86
C ASP A 94 16.13 15.58 -26.58
N LEU A 95 16.00 14.64 -27.53
CA LEU A 95 16.58 13.31 -27.42
C LEU A 95 18.11 13.34 -27.29
N LYS A 96 18.81 14.23 -27.99
CA LYS A 96 20.27 14.42 -27.88
C LYS A 96 20.68 14.91 -26.48
N ARG A 97 19.84 15.69 -25.82
CA ARG A 97 20.11 16.16 -24.44
C ARG A 97 20.02 15.03 -23.42
N GLY A 98 19.17 14.05 -23.67
CA GLY A 98 18.88 12.96 -22.75
C GLY A 98 17.77 13.31 -21.75
N VAL A 99 17.43 12.34 -20.92
CA VAL A 99 16.31 12.43 -19.98
C VAL A 99 16.74 12.23 -18.54
N ILE A 100 15.93 12.74 -17.60
CA ILE A 100 16.12 12.59 -16.16
C ILE A 100 14.79 12.30 -15.49
N CYS A 101 14.81 11.47 -14.44
CA CYS A 101 13.67 11.33 -13.53
C CYS A 101 14.14 11.11 -12.09
N SER A 102 13.21 11.27 -11.13
CA SER A 102 13.39 10.84 -9.75
C SER A 102 12.44 9.69 -9.46
N SER A 103 12.99 8.51 -9.22
CA SER A 103 12.21 7.32 -8.81
C SER A 103 13.15 6.19 -8.42
N ALA A 104 12.81 5.46 -7.36
CA ALA A 104 13.51 4.25 -6.91
C ALA A 104 12.77 2.95 -7.31
N GLY A 105 11.75 3.02 -8.17
CA GLY A 105 10.89 1.87 -8.49
C GLY A 105 10.53 1.75 -9.97
N ASN A 106 9.27 1.42 -10.22
CA ASN A 106 8.72 1.09 -11.54
C ASN A 106 8.95 2.17 -12.62
N HIS A 107 8.84 3.45 -12.22
CA HIS A 107 9.05 4.54 -13.18
C HIS A 107 10.52 4.65 -13.61
N ALA A 108 11.47 4.45 -12.69
CA ALA A 108 12.90 4.43 -13.00
C ALA A 108 13.24 3.38 -14.08
N GLN A 109 12.75 2.15 -13.90
CA GLN A 109 12.94 1.06 -14.88
C GLN A 109 12.26 1.37 -16.22
N GLY A 110 11.04 1.96 -16.17
CA GLY A 110 10.31 2.38 -17.38
C GLY A 110 11.08 3.43 -18.19
N VAL A 111 11.65 4.44 -17.53
CA VAL A 111 12.46 5.50 -18.17
C VAL A 111 13.76 4.92 -18.71
N ALA A 112 14.47 4.10 -17.93
CA ALA A 112 15.74 3.48 -18.37
C ALA A 112 15.54 2.58 -19.61
N LEU A 113 14.48 1.72 -19.61
CA LEU A 113 14.13 0.91 -20.77
C LEU A 113 13.79 1.76 -21.99
N ALA A 114 12.97 2.81 -21.81
CA ALA A 114 12.58 3.70 -22.89
C ALA A 114 13.76 4.45 -23.50
N ALA A 115 14.66 4.95 -22.65
CA ALA A 115 15.89 5.62 -23.07
C ALA A 115 16.84 4.66 -23.83
N LYS A 116 17.03 3.43 -23.29
CA LYS A 116 17.78 2.37 -23.97
C LYS A 116 17.25 2.06 -25.36
N ARG A 117 15.91 1.95 -25.48
CA ARG A 117 15.25 1.70 -26.78
C ARG A 117 15.46 2.81 -27.79
N LYS A 118 15.54 4.06 -27.31
CA LYS A 118 15.82 5.24 -28.14
C LYS A 118 17.30 5.51 -28.36
N GLY A 119 18.21 4.80 -27.66
CA GLY A 119 19.66 5.03 -27.73
C GLY A 119 20.10 6.36 -27.14
N ILE A 120 19.41 6.86 -26.11
CA ILE A 120 19.68 8.14 -25.45
C ILE A 120 20.14 7.95 -24.00
N ARG A 121 20.80 8.97 -23.47
CA ARG A 121 21.21 9.05 -22.06
C ARG A 121 19.98 9.15 -21.13
N SER A 122 20.00 8.43 -20.02
CA SER A 122 19.03 8.59 -18.93
C SER A 122 19.73 8.68 -17.57
N VAL A 123 19.39 9.70 -16.79
CA VAL A 123 19.86 9.91 -15.41
C VAL A 123 18.70 9.62 -14.47
N ILE A 124 18.90 8.73 -13.52
CA ILE A 124 17.87 8.29 -12.58
C ILE A 124 18.33 8.65 -11.17
N VAL A 125 17.68 9.64 -10.57
CA VAL A 125 18.01 10.08 -9.21
C VAL A 125 17.16 9.31 -8.21
N MET A 126 17.83 8.69 -7.24
CA MET A 126 17.22 7.86 -6.19
C MET A 126 17.70 8.30 -4.82
N PRO A 127 16.92 8.10 -3.75
CA PRO A 127 17.42 8.23 -2.38
C PRO A 127 18.58 7.27 -2.10
N VAL A 128 19.48 7.62 -1.20
CA VAL A 128 20.59 6.75 -0.77
C VAL A 128 20.10 5.51 0.01
N THR A 129 18.86 5.55 0.47
CA THR A 129 18.16 4.44 1.13
C THR A 129 17.65 3.37 0.17
N THR A 130 17.78 3.60 -1.15
CA THR A 130 17.27 2.66 -2.17
C THR A 130 18.03 1.34 -2.12
N PRO A 131 17.34 0.18 -1.98
CA PRO A 131 17.98 -1.13 -1.99
C PRO A 131 18.78 -1.39 -3.27
N GLU A 132 19.93 -2.06 -3.12
CA GLU A 132 20.87 -2.34 -4.21
C GLU A 132 20.20 -3.07 -5.40
N ILE A 133 19.31 -4.01 -5.13
CA ILE A 133 18.55 -4.73 -6.16
C ILE A 133 17.78 -3.79 -7.10
N LYS A 134 17.27 -2.65 -6.60
CA LYS A 134 16.55 -1.66 -7.40
C LYS A 134 17.50 -0.81 -8.23
N THR A 135 18.65 -0.42 -7.67
CA THR A 135 19.67 0.35 -8.40
C THR A 135 20.33 -0.48 -9.49
N GLU A 136 20.63 -1.76 -9.21
CA GLU A 136 21.15 -2.71 -10.19
C GLU A 136 20.18 -2.97 -11.34
N ALA A 137 18.89 -3.12 -11.06
CA ALA A 137 17.87 -3.32 -12.09
C ALA A 137 17.83 -2.15 -13.08
N VAL A 138 17.97 -0.92 -12.61
CA VAL A 138 18.02 0.28 -13.47
C VAL A 138 19.34 0.36 -14.24
N ALA A 139 20.47 0.09 -13.58
CA ALA A 139 21.78 0.07 -14.22
C ALA A 139 21.88 -0.99 -15.33
N ALA A 140 21.29 -2.18 -15.13
CA ALA A 140 21.22 -3.23 -16.16
C ALA A 140 20.41 -2.81 -17.39
N LEU A 141 19.46 -1.90 -17.24
CA LEU A 141 18.73 -1.28 -18.34
C LEU A 141 19.51 -0.13 -19.01
N GLY A 142 20.69 0.24 -18.49
CA GLY A 142 21.55 1.30 -19.03
C GLY A 142 21.28 2.69 -18.46
N GLY A 143 20.49 2.81 -17.38
CA GLY A 143 20.28 4.07 -16.67
C GLY A 143 21.47 4.46 -15.81
N GLU A 144 21.85 5.74 -15.83
CA GLU A 144 22.87 6.30 -14.94
C GLU A 144 22.21 6.57 -13.58
N VAL A 145 22.48 5.73 -12.58
CA VAL A 145 21.92 5.87 -11.23
C VAL A 145 22.74 6.89 -10.43
N LEU A 146 22.04 7.88 -9.86
CA LEU A 146 22.62 8.88 -8.99
C LEU A 146 21.87 8.84 -7.65
N LEU A 147 22.61 8.52 -6.57
CA LEU A 147 22.03 8.48 -5.22
C LEU A 147 22.17 9.84 -4.54
N HIS A 148 21.04 10.39 -4.04
CA HIS A 148 21.04 11.70 -3.38
C HIS A 148 19.89 11.83 -2.36
N GLY A 149 20.21 12.32 -1.17
CA GLY A 149 19.25 12.54 -0.08
C GLY A 149 18.73 11.26 0.56
N ASP A 150 18.00 11.39 1.64
CA ASP A 150 17.43 10.25 2.36
C ASP A 150 15.97 9.96 1.92
N THR A 151 15.29 10.94 1.33
CA THR A 151 13.88 10.88 0.96
C THR A 151 13.65 11.01 -0.55
N TYR A 152 12.45 10.62 -0.99
CA TYR A 152 12.01 10.88 -2.37
C TYR A 152 12.03 12.38 -2.70
N ASP A 153 11.61 13.25 -1.77
CA ASP A 153 11.53 14.68 -1.99
C ASP A 153 12.94 15.29 -2.20
N ASP A 154 13.95 14.81 -1.47
CA ASP A 154 15.35 15.22 -1.67
C ASP A 154 15.86 14.81 -3.05
N ALA A 155 15.64 13.55 -3.42
CA ALA A 155 16.03 13.04 -4.74
C ALA A 155 15.31 13.79 -5.87
N TYR A 156 14.02 14.09 -5.69
CA TYR A 156 13.22 14.87 -6.65
C TYR A 156 13.75 16.29 -6.82
N ALA A 157 13.99 16.99 -5.71
CA ALA A 157 14.54 18.35 -5.75
C ALA A 157 15.91 18.38 -6.45
N HIS A 158 16.76 17.39 -6.19
CA HIS A 158 18.06 17.25 -6.84
C HIS A 158 17.92 16.95 -8.35
N ALA A 159 17.00 16.08 -8.73
CA ALA A 159 16.72 15.79 -10.14
C ALA A 159 16.27 17.04 -10.91
N ARG A 160 15.41 17.87 -10.29
CA ARG A 160 14.96 19.15 -10.87
C ARG A 160 16.10 20.16 -11.02
N LYS A 161 17.06 20.17 -10.09
CA LYS A 161 18.26 20.99 -10.18
C LYS A 161 19.16 20.52 -11.33
N LEU A 162 19.43 19.22 -11.43
CA LEU A 162 20.24 18.65 -12.51
C LEU A 162 19.60 18.81 -13.89
N GLU A 163 18.27 18.73 -13.99
CA GLU A 163 17.53 19.04 -15.22
C GLU A 163 17.91 20.41 -15.75
N ALA A 164 17.90 21.45 -14.89
CA ALA A 164 18.23 22.81 -15.26
C ALA A 164 19.74 22.99 -15.58
N GLU A 165 20.63 22.34 -14.79
CA GLU A 165 22.08 22.47 -14.95
C GLU A 165 22.60 21.75 -16.18
N LEU A 166 22.07 20.56 -16.49
CA LEU A 166 22.53 19.70 -17.59
C LEU A 166 21.66 19.81 -18.84
N GLY A 167 20.53 20.55 -18.76
CA GLY A 167 19.59 20.70 -19.86
C GLY A 167 18.84 19.42 -20.23
N LEU A 168 18.76 18.45 -19.31
CA LEU A 168 18.05 17.19 -19.51
C LEU A 168 16.55 17.41 -19.54
N ILE A 169 15.79 16.46 -20.12
CA ILE A 169 14.34 16.51 -20.13
C ILE A 169 13.78 15.69 -18.97
N PHE A 170 13.02 16.32 -18.09
CA PHE A 170 12.42 15.63 -16.95
C PHE A 170 11.23 14.78 -17.40
N ILE A 171 11.24 13.49 -17.05
CA ILE A 171 10.13 12.57 -17.31
C ILE A 171 9.33 12.39 -16.02
N HIS A 172 8.17 13.07 -15.96
CA HIS A 172 7.32 13.04 -14.77
C HIS A 172 6.67 11.66 -14.58
N PRO A 173 6.58 11.10 -13.35
CA PRO A 173 6.07 9.74 -13.12
C PRO A 173 4.56 9.58 -13.34
N PHE A 174 3.77 10.68 -13.38
CA PHE A 174 2.32 10.62 -13.51
C PHE A 174 1.65 11.91 -14.02
N ASP A 175 2.17 13.11 -13.72
CA ASP A 175 1.50 14.39 -14.01
C ASP A 175 2.05 15.04 -15.29
N ASP A 176 1.89 14.35 -16.39
CA ASP A 176 2.28 14.79 -17.74
C ASP A 176 1.28 14.20 -18.75
N PRO A 177 0.72 15.01 -19.66
CA PRO A 177 -0.30 14.56 -20.63
C PRO A 177 0.12 13.37 -21.47
N ASP A 178 1.38 13.31 -21.92
CA ASP A 178 1.87 12.21 -22.73
C ASP A 178 2.05 10.94 -21.88
N VAL A 179 2.46 11.09 -20.60
CA VAL A 179 2.54 9.98 -19.66
C VAL A 179 1.14 9.44 -19.36
N ILE A 180 0.18 10.32 -19.06
CA ILE A 180 -1.23 9.97 -18.81
C ILE A 180 -1.80 9.22 -20.02
N ALA A 181 -1.58 9.74 -21.24
CA ALA A 181 -2.06 9.11 -22.48
C ALA A 181 -1.47 7.72 -22.69
N GLY A 182 -0.17 7.54 -22.43
CA GLY A 182 0.48 6.22 -22.50
C GLY A 182 -0.17 5.22 -21.55
N GLN A 183 -0.48 5.62 -20.31
CA GLN A 183 -1.18 4.77 -19.34
C GLN A 183 -2.64 4.49 -19.75
N GLY A 184 -3.30 5.45 -20.39
CA GLY A 184 -4.67 5.31 -20.90
C GLY A 184 -4.86 4.19 -21.93
N THR A 185 -3.78 3.76 -22.61
CA THR A 185 -3.81 2.61 -23.52
C THR A 185 -4.27 1.32 -22.84
N ILE A 186 -4.09 1.19 -21.53
CA ILE A 186 -4.59 0.05 -20.75
C ILE A 186 -6.12 0.03 -20.74
N GLY A 187 -6.76 1.19 -20.56
CA GLY A 187 -8.22 1.30 -20.66
C GLY A 187 -8.75 0.90 -22.03
N LYS A 188 -8.04 1.31 -23.10
CA LYS A 188 -8.36 0.88 -24.46
C LYS A 188 -8.25 -0.64 -24.61
N GLU A 189 -7.13 -1.23 -24.15
CA GLU A 189 -6.94 -2.68 -24.24
C GLU A 189 -7.99 -3.46 -23.44
N ILE A 190 -8.39 -3.00 -22.27
CA ILE A 190 -9.43 -3.62 -21.45
C ILE A 190 -10.76 -3.66 -22.23
N LEU A 191 -11.18 -2.55 -22.84
CA LEU A 191 -12.41 -2.50 -23.63
C LEU A 191 -12.34 -3.36 -24.90
N ASP A 192 -11.16 -3.43 -25.54
CA ASP A 192 -10.94 -4.25 -26.75
C ASP A 192 -10.89 -5.76 -26.44
N GLN A 193 -10.53 -6.16 -25.21
CA GLN A 193 -10.34 -7.56 -24.79
C GLN A 193 -11.54 -8.15 -24.06
N ALA A 194 -12.40 -7.31 -23.49
CA ALA A 194 -13.56 -7.78 -22.74
C ALA A 194 -14.64 -8.31 -23.68
N ASP A 195 -14.98 -9.60 -23.55
CA ASP A 195 -16.03 -10.26 -24.32
C ASP A 195 -17.44 -9.95 -23.80
N GLU A 196 -17.55 -9.41 -22.59
CA GLU A 196 -18.80 -9.12 -21.90
C GLU A 196 -18.83 -7.69 -21.35
N LYS A 197 -20.03 -7.21 -21.01
CA LYS A 197 -20.21 -5.90 -20.37
C LYS A 197 -19.45 -5.84 -19.04
N ILE A 198 -18.61 -4.84 -18.88
CA ILE A 198 -17.94 -4.52 -17.61
C ILE A 198 -18.89 -3.68 -16.74
N ASP A 199 -19.09 -4.09 -15.49
CA ASP A 199 -19.89 -3.30 -14.53
C ASP A 199 -19.00 -2.33 -13.73
N VAL A 200 -17.82 -2.80 -13.27
CA VAL A 200 -16.91 -2.01 -12.43
C VAL A 200 -15.45 -2.25 -12.82
N LEU A 201 -14.68 -1.18 -12.90
CA LEU A 201 -13.24 -1.20 -13.14
C LEU A 201 -12.51 -0.59 -11.94
N PHE A 202 -11.65 -1.37 -11.29
CA PHE A 202 -10.82 -0.94 -10.17
C PHE A 202 -9.41 -0.58 -10.66
N VAL A 203 -8.93 0.60 -10.29
CA VAL A 203 -7.64 1.13 -10.74
C VAL A 203 -6.80 1.57 -9.53
N PRO A 204 -5.54 1.12 -9.38
CA PRO A 204 -4.70 1.55 -8.27
C PRO A 204 -4.27 3.02 -8.46
N VAL A 205 -4.26 3.77 -7.36
CA VAL A 205 -3.97 5.20 -7.37
C VAL A 205 -2.77 5.51 -6.47
N GLY A 206 -1.75 6.14 -7.07
CA GLY A 206 -0.72 6.89 -6.38
C GLY A 206 -0.84 8.36 -6.80
N GLY A 207 0.04 8.85 -7.67
CA GLY A 207 -0.05 10.22 -8.21
C GLY A 207 -1.21 10.45 -9.20
N GLY A 208 -1.96 9.41 -9.58
CA GLY A 208 -3.17 9.50 -10.39
C GLY A 208 -3.00 9.28 -11.90
N GLY A 209 -1.76 9.11 -12.42
CA GLY A 209 -1.55 9.03 -13.88
C GLY A 209 -2.24 7.84 -14.57
N LEU A 210 -2.28 6.68 -13.91
CA LEU A 210 -2.93 5.47 -14.45
C LEU A 210 -4.45 5.65 -14.52
N ILE A 211 -5.07 6.00 -13.39
CA ILE A 211 -6.52 6.16 -13.31
C ILE A 211 -7.01 7.31 -14.19
N ALA A 212 -6.27 8.42 -14.24
CA ALA A 212 -6.63 9.55 -15.09
C ALA A 212 -6.68 9.17 -16.57
N GLY A 213 -5.67 8.45 -17.07
CA GLY A 213 -5.64 7.97 -18.45
C GLY A 213 -6.73 6.96 -18.76
N ILE A 214 -6.90 5.96 -17.91
CA ILE A 214 -7.94 4.92 -18.07
C ILE A 214 -9.33 5.56 -18.03
N ALA A 215 -9.60 6.41 -17.04
CA ALA A 215 -10.90 7.03 -16.86
C ALA A 215 -11.26 7.97 -18.02
N ALA A 216 -10.29 8.76 -18.50
CA ALA A 216 -10.49 9.62 -19.67
C ALA A 216 -10.88 8.83 -20.94
N TRP A 217 -10.33 7.62 -21.11
CA TRP A 217 -10.73 6.75 -22.23
C TRP A 217 -12.07 6.06 -21.97
N VAL A 218 -12.18 5.32 -20.87
CA VAL A 218 -13.31 4.43 -20.59
C VAL A 218 -14.63 5.21 -20.48
N LYS A 219 -14.64 6.34 -19.75
CA LYS A 219 -15.86 7.13 -19.57
C LYS A 219 -16.38 7.78 -20.85
N GLN A 220 -15.51 8.04 -21.81
CA GLN A 220 -15.92 8.58 -23.10
C GLN A 220 -16.39 7.48 -24.07
N MET A 221 -15.88 6.25 -23.94
CA MET A 221 -16.26 5.12 -24.80
C MET A 221 -17.43 4.31 -24.24
N GLN A 222 -17.46 4.08 -22.93
CA GLN A 222 -18.50 3.31 -22.22
C GLN A 222 -18.80 3.99 -20.86
N PRO A 223 -19.60 5.06 -20.83
CA PRO A 223 -19.84 5.89 -19.63
C PRO A 223 -20.51 5.14 -18.46
N ASP A 224 -21.20 4.04 -18.74
CA ASP A 224 -21.90 3.22 -17.75
C ASP A 224 -20.95 2.40 -16.85
N ILE A 225 -19.70 2.20 -17.26
CA ILE A 225 -18.71 1.50 -16.42
C ILE A 225 -18.38 2.37 -15.22
N ARG A 226 -18.56 1.82 -14.01
CA ARG A 226 -18.08 2.50 -12.79
C ARG A 226 -16.56 2.35 -12.67
N ILE A 227 -15.89 3.48 -12.50
CA ILE A 227 -14.45 3.54 -12.27
C ILE A 227 -14.18 3.86 -10.82
N ILE A 228 -13.54 2.91 -10.14
CA ILE A 228 -13.22 3.03 -8.72
C ILE A 228 -11.70 3.08 -8.57
N GLY A 229 -11.21 4.18 -8.04
CA GLY A 229 -9.82 4.32 -7.63
C GLY A 229 -9.58 3.61 -6.32
N VAL A 230 -8.37 3.04 -6.17
CA VAL A 230 -8.00 2.28 -4.98
C VAL A 230 -6.69 2.81 -4.41
N GLU A 231 -6.72 3.23 -3.15
CA GLU A 231 -5.55 3.70 -2.40
C GLU A 231 -5.34 2.86 -1.13
N PRO A 232 -4.10 2.75 -0.62
CA PRO A 232 -3.88 2.28 0.74
C PRO A 232 -4.46 3.28 1.75
N GLU A 233 -4.97 2.80 2.87
CA GLU A 233 -5.55 3.68 3.93
C GLU A 233 -4.54 4.70 4.46
N ASP A 234 -3.27 4.32 4.51
CA ASP A 234 -2.15 5.14 5.00
C ASP A 234 -1.51 6.03 3.91
N SER A 235 -2.05 6.04 2.70
CA SER A 235 -1.52 6.81 1.55
C SER A 235 -2.65 7.27 0.61
N ALA A 236 -3.75 7.81 1.17
CA ALA A 236 -4.98 8.16 0.44
C ALA A 236 -4.99 9.63 -0.03
N ALA A 237 -3.99 10.03 -0.82
CA ALA A 237 -3.83 11.42 -1.26
C ALA A 237 -4.91 11.88 -2.25
N MET A 238 -5.38 11.02 -3.16
CA MET A 238 -6.43 11.34 -4.12
C MET A 238 -7.79 11.45 -3.42
N GLN A 239 -8.10 10.53 -2.49
CA GLN A 239 -9.33 10.59 -1.71
C GLN A 239 -9.42 11.89 -0.91
N ALA A 240 -8.34 12.25 -0.20
CA ALA A 240 -8.25 13.50 0.55
C ALA A 240 -8.41 14.72 -0.36
N SER A 241 -7.77 14.70 -1.54
CA SER A 241 -7.83 15.80 -2.51
C SER A 241 -9.22 15.97 -3.11
N LEU A 242 -9.90 14.88 -3.49
CA LEU A 242 -11.27 14.95 -4.01
C LEU A 242 -12.26 15.44 -2.95
N ALA A 243 -12.08 15.03 -1.69
CA ALA A 243 -12.90 15.51 -0.58
C ALA A 243 -12.68 17.02 -0.31
N ALA A 244 -11.45 17.50 -0.45
CA ALA A 244 -11.10 18.92 -0.27
C ALA A 244 -11.46 19.80 -1.48
N GLY A 245 -11.65 19.21 -2.68
CA GLY A 245 -11.87 19.93 -3.93
C GLY A 245 -10.61 20.54 -4.56
N HIS A 246 -9.43 20.24 -4.01
CA HIS A 246 -8.11 20.66 -4.51
C HIS A 246 -7.03 19.65 -4.09
N PRO A 247 -5.88 19.57 -4.79
CA PRO A 247 -4.77 18.70 -4.39
C PRO A 247 -4.28 19.01 -2.97
N VAL A 248 -4.28 17.97 -2.12
CA VAL A 248 -3.80 18.01 -0.72
C VAL A 248 -2.46 17.31 -0.64
N THR A 249 -1.56 17.83 0.20
CA THR A 249 -0.30 17.15 0.54
C THR A 249 -0.45 16.49 1.91
N LEU A 250 -0.30 15.16 1.95
CA LEU A 250 -0.33 14.39 3.19
C LEU A 250 0.95 14.63 4.01
N ASP A 251 0.81 14.71 5.32
CA ASP A 251 1.96 14.85 6.23
C ASP A 251 2.82 13.59 6.23
N HIS A 252 2.19 12.42 6.19
CA HIS A 252 2.82 11.12 6.17
C HIS A 252 2.14 10.20 5.16
N VAL A 253 2.90 9.24 4.60
CA VAL A 253 2.39 8.14 3.75
C VAL A 253 2.98 6.82 4.19
N GLY A 254 2.17 5.78 4.19
CA GLY A 254 2.63 4.42 4.42
C GLY A 254 3.51 3.92 3.27
N ILE A 255 4.48 3.09 3.62
CA ILE A 255 5.51 2.61 2.69
C ILE A 255 5.31 1.16 2.26
N PHE A 256 4.25 0.50 2.76
CA PHE A 256 4.02 -0.90 2.41
C PHE A 256 3.73 -1.06 0.91
N ALA A 257 2.85 -0.24 0.35
CA ALA A 257 2.57 -0.20 -1.08
C ALA A 257 3.38 0.92 -1.77
N ASP A 258 4.72 0.82 -1.73
CA ASP A 258 5.67 1.84 -2.20
C ASP A 258 5.42 2.32 -3.63
N GLY A 259 4.91 1.46 -4.52
CA GLY A 259 4.55 1.82 -5.90
C GLY A 259 3.44 2.88 -6.02
N VAL A 260 2.68 3.13 -4.95
CA VAL A 260 1.59 4.12 -4.87
C VAL A 260 1.73 5.10 -3.70
N ALA A 261 2.81 5.03 -2.93
CA ALA A 261 3.07 5.92 -1.79
C ALA A 261 3.44 7.33 -2.26
N VAL A 262 2.44 8.18 -2.45
CA VAL A 262 2.59 9.54 -2.97
C VAL A 262 1.92 10.54 -2.01
N ARG A 263 2.69 11.53 -1.54
CA ARG A 263 2.17 12.56 -0.62
C ARG A 263 1.19 13.53 -1.26
N ARG A 264 1.37 13.81 -2.55
CA ARG A 264 0.53 14.76 -3.30
C ARG A 264 0.27 14.24 -4.71
N VAL A 265 -0.98 14.24 -5.12
CA VAL A 265 -1.40 13.91 -6.50
C VAL A 265 -1.02 15.03 -7.47
N GLY A 266 -0.98 14.72 -8.77
CA GLY A 266 -0.73 15.72 -9.81
C GLY A 266 -1.92 16.67 -9.99
N ASP A 267 -1.67 17.86 -10.51
CA ASP A 267 -2.73 18.84 -10.75
C ASP A 267 -3.64 18.40 -11.92
N GLU A 268 -3.04 17.91 -13.00
CA GLU A 268 -3.80 17.43 -14.16
C GLU A 268 -4.46 16.06 -13.87
N THR A 269 -3.75 15.18 -13.16
CA THR A 269 -4.35 13.89 -12.76
C THR A 269 -5.53 14.09 -11.81
N PHE A 270 -5.45 15.03 -10.86
CA PHE A 270 -6.56 15.42 -10.00
C PHE A 270 -7.76 15.94 -10.81
N ARG A 271 -7.52 16.86 -11.75
CA ARG A 271 -8.58 17.41 -12.61
C ARG A 271 -9.33 16.30 -13.37
N LEU A 272 -8.60 15.36 -13.94
CA LEU A 272 -9.19 14.23 -14.66
C LEU A 272 -9.95 13.27 -13.73
N CYS A 273 -9.40 12.99 -12.56
CA CYS A 273 -10.07 12.16 -11.56
C CYS A 273 -11.38 12.82 -11.08
N GLN A 274 -11.37 14.11 -10.82
CA GLN A 274 -12.57 14.85 -10.43
C GLN A 274 -13.66 14.78 -11.51
N GLN A 275 -13.26 14.72 -12.78
CA GLN A 275 -14.19 14.68 -13.92
C GLN A 275 -14.73 13.28 -14.22
N PHE A 276 -13.90 12.25 -14.09
CA PHE A 276 -14.17 10.92 -14.68
C PHE A 276 -14.20 9.77 -13.69
N VAL A 277 -13.76 9.93 -12.45
CA VAL A 277 -13.73 8.85 -11.45
C VAL A 277 -14.99 8.91 -10.60
N ASP A 278 -15.66 7.77 -10.43
CA ASP A 278 -16.93 7.71 -9.70
C ASP A 278 -16.72 7.66 -8.17
N GLU A 279 -15.64 7.01 -7.72
CA GLU A 279 -15.38 6.78 -6.30
C GLU A 279 -13.90 6.46 -6.04
N ILE A 280 -13.39 6.82 -4.87
CA ILE A 280 -12.12 6.31 -4.35
C ILE A 280 -12.41 5.52 -3.08
N ILE A 281 -11.87 4.31 -3.00
CA ILE A 281 -11.94 3.45 -1.82
C ILE A 281 -10.54 3.10 -1.32
N THR A 282 -10.43 2.89 -0.02
CA THR A 282 -9.16 2.53 0.60
C THR A 282 -9.16 1.07 1.05
N VAL A 283 -7.97 0.49 1.13
CA VAL A 283 -7.72 -0.87 1.63
C VAL A 283 -6.54 -0.86 2.60
N ASP A 284 -6.61 -1.70 3.63
CA ASP A 284 -5.53 -1.85 4.60
C ASP A 284 -4.45 -2.85 4.12
N THR A 285 -3.35 -2.88 4.83
CA THR A 285 -2.19 -3.75 4.52
C THR A 285 -2.53 -5.24 4.53
N ASP A 286 -3.41 -5.68 5.44
CA ASP A 286 -3.78 -7.10 5.55
C ASP A 286 -4.66 -7.53 4.36
N GLN A 287 -5.58 -6.66 3.93
CA GLN A 287 -6.38 -6.86 2.72
C GLN A 287 -5.52 -6.93 1.46
N ILE A 288 -4.48 -6.09 1.37
CA ILE A 288 -3.51 -6.13 0.26
C ILE A 288 -2.74 -7.45 0.27
N CYS A 289 -2.23 -7.89 1.42
CA CYS A 289 -1.51 -9.16 1.55
C CYS A 289 -2.40 -10.37 1.16
N ALA A 290 -3.65 -10.37 1.62
CA ALA A 290 -4.64 -11.36 1.24
C ALA A 290 -4.90 -11.38 -0.28
N ALA A 291 -4.99 -10.21 -0.91
CA ALA A 291 -5.18 -10.09 -2.35
C ALA A 291 -3.96 -10.59 -3.16
N ILE A 292 -2.74 -10.36 -2.68
CA ILE A 292 -1.53 -10.90 -3.31
C ILE A 292 -1.55 -12.43 -3.30
N ARG A 293 -2.00 -13.06 -2.20
CA ARG A 293 -2.20 -14.51 -2.13
C ARG A 293 -3.26 -14.97 -3.13
N ASP A 294 -4.40 -14.28 -3.25
CA ASP A 294 -5.44 -14.62 -4.21
C ASP A 294 -4.94 -14.58 -5.65
N ILE A 295 -4.20 -13.53 -6.00
CA ILE A 295 -3.57 -13.40 -7.32
C ILE A 295 -2.62 -14.57 -7.56
N PHE A 296 -1.78 -14.92 -6.57
CA PHE A 296 -0.88 -16.06 -6.69
C PHE A 296 -1.62 -17.39 -6.87
N GLU A 297 -2.72 -17.62 -6.16
CA GLU A 297 -3.53 -18.83 -6.28
C GLU A 297 -4.16 -18.99 -7.69
N ASP A 298 -4.57 -17.88 -8.31
CA ASP A 298 -5.16 -17.89 -9.64
C ASP A 298 -4.12 -17.88 -10.77
N THR A 299 -2.97 -17.24 -10.58
CA THR A 299 -2.03 -16.97 -11.69
C THR A 299 -0.63 -17.58 -11.53
N ARG A 300 -0.25 -18.00 -10.33
CA ARG A 300 1.12 -18.37 -9.91
C ARG A 300 2.14 -17.22 -10.06
N SER A 301 1.68 -15.99 -10.23
CA SER A 301 2.53 -14.79 -10.21
C SER A 301 2.46 -14.12 -8.84
N ILE A 302 3.60 -13.59 -8.39
CA ILE A 302 3.67 -12.78 -7.18
C ILE A 302 3.72 -11.32 -7.61
N VAL A 303 2.70 -10.55 -7.27
CA VAL A 303 2.65 -9.11 -7.54
C VAL A 303 3.21 -8.32 -6.35
N GLU A 304 3.68 -7.11 -6.61
CA GLU A 304 4.04 -6.15 -5.57
C GLU A 304 2.79 -5.65 -4.81
N PRO A 305 2.91 -5.07 -3.61
CA PRO A 305 1.76 -4.59 -2.84
C PRO A 305 0.83 -3.67 -3.63
N ALA A 306 1.36 -2.76 -4.46
CA ALA A 306 0.55 -1.92 -5.33
C ALA A 306 -0.27 -2.73 -6.35
N GLY A 307 0.25 -3.87 -6.81
CA GLY A 307 -0.44 -4.80 -7.72
C GLY A 307 -1.61 -5.55 -7.07
N GLY A 308 -1.62 -5.68 -5.74
CA GLY A 308 -2.69 -6.33 -4.97
C GLY A 308 -3.89 -5.44 -4.66
N LEU A 309 -3.73 -4.11 -4.71
CA LEU A 309 -4.73 -3.12 -4.29
C LEU A 309 -6.11 -3.37 -4.90
N THR A 310 -6.19 -3.53 -6.20
CA THR A 310 -7.46 -3.61 -6.94
C THR A 310 -8.24 -4.89 -6.66
N VAL A 311 -7.54 -6.00 -6.41
CA VAL A 311 -8.18 -7.25 -5.99
C VAL A 311 -8.71 -7.13 -4.55
N ALA A 312 -7.94 -6.51 -3.64
CA ALA A 312 -8.41 -6.22 -2.28
C ALA A 312 -9.69 -5.37 -2.31
N ALA A 313 -9.68 -4.32 -3.12
CA ALA A 313 -10.83 -3.44 -3.31
C ALA A 313 -12.03 -4.14 -3.93
N ALA A 314 -11.83 -4.97 -4.94
CA ALA A 314 -12.92 -5.73 -5.58
C ALA A 314 -13.62 -6.65 -4.57
N LYS A 315 -12.86 -7.32 -3.68
CA LYS A 315 -13.40 -8.14 -2.58
C LYS A 315 -14.21 -7.28 -1.60
N LYS A 316 -13.61 -6.21 -1.09
CA LYS A 316 -14.23 -5.27 -0.13
C LYS A 316 -15.52 -4.67 -0.70
N TYR A 317 -15.45 -4.18 -1.95
CA TYR A 317 -16.57 -3.54 -2.63
C TYR A 317 -17.71 -4.52 -2.94
N ALA A 318 -17.40 -5.73 -3.42
CA ALA A 318 -18.39 -6.75 -3.71
C ALA A 318 -19.13 -7.20 -2.44
N ALA A 319 -18.42 -7.37 -1.34
CA ALA A 319 -19.02 -7.72 -0.04
C ALA A 319 -19.88 -6.58 0.51
N GLY A 320 -19.37 -5.34 0.56
CA GLY A 320 -20.07 -4.18 1.10
C GLY A 320 -21.33 -3.82 0.32
N ASN A 321 -21.34 -4.02 -1.00
CA ASN A 321 -22.49 -3.75 -1.88
C ASN A 321 -23.32 -5.00 -2.22
N GLN A 322 -23.01 -6.16 -1.62
CA GLN A 322 -23.68 -7.44 -1.86
C GLN A 322 -23.77 -7.81 -3.36
N LEU A 323 -22.75 -7.50 -4.13
CA LEU A 323 -22.73 -7.71 -5.59
C LEU A 323 -22.68 -9.20 -5.92
N LYS A 324 -23.49 -9.61 -6.88
CA LYS A 324 -23.51 -10.98 -7.44
C LYS A 324 -23.72 -10.93 -8.95
N GLY A 325 -23.04 -11.82 -9.66
CA GLY A 325 -23.18 -11.97 -11.11
C GLY A 325 -22.71 -10.75 -11.91
N LYS A 326 -21.82 -9.92 -11.33
CA LYS A 326 -21.25 -8.73 -11.97
C LYS A 326 -19.89 -9.03 -12.58
N THR A 327 -19.52 -8.30 -13.63
CA THR A 327 -18.18 -8.33 -14.22
C THR A 327 -17.34 -7.22 -13.63
N LEU A 328 -16.32 -7.60 -12.86
CA LEU A 328 -15.39 -6.74 -12.16
C LEU A 328 -14.03 -6.84 -12.83
N VAL A 329 -13.44 -5.72 -13.22
CA VAL A 329 -12.08 -5.70 -13.78
C VAL A 329 -11.12 -5.12 -12.74
N THR A 330 -10.00 -5.81 -12.53
CA THR A 330 -8.89 -5.41 -11.67
C THR A 330 -7.61 -5.25 -12.48
N ILE A 331 -6.62 -4.54 -11.95
CA ILE A 331 -5.32 -4.32 -12.63
C ILE A 331 -4.20 -4.78 -11.72
N SER A 332 -3.50 -5.85 -12.10
CA SER A 332 -2.22 -6.24 -11.51
C SER A 332 -1.13 -5.34 -12.07
N CYS A 333 -0.90 -4.20 -11.43
CA CYS A 333 -0.17 -3.08 -12.02
C CYS A 333 1.36 -3.24 -12.02
N GLY A 334 1.90 -4.17 -11.21
CA GLY A 334 3.33 -4.46 -11.14
C GLY A 334 3.68 -5.65 -10.28
N ALA A 335 4.92 -6.16 -10.47
CA ALA A 335 5.49 -7.30 -9.75
C ALA A 335 6.93 -7.06 -9.27
N ASN A 336 7.41 -5.82 -9.22
CA ASN A 336 8.75 -5.47 -8.75
C ASN A 336 8.85 -5.54 -7.21
N VAL A 337 8.63 -6.73 -6.66
CA VAL A 337 8.69 -7.00 -5.23
C VAL A 337 10.07 -7.52 -4.84
N ASN A 338 10.61 -7.02 -3.70
CA ASN A 338 11.78 -7.64 -3.09
C ASN A 338 11.35 -8.98 -2.45
N PHE A 339 12.13 -10.04 -2.72
CA PHE A 339 11.83 -11.38 -2.23
C PHE A 339 11.71 -11.46 -0.70
N ASP A 340 12.51 -10.67 0.03
CA ASP A 340 12.46 -10.63 1.50
C ASP A 340 11.11 -10.17 2.07
N ARG A 341 10.33 -9.41 1.27
CA ARG A 341 8.98 -8.97 1.66
C ARG A 341 7.95 -10.09 1.65
N LEU A 342 8.21 -11.20 0.95
CA LEU A 342 7.25 -12.30 0.82
C LEU A 342 6.90 -12.93 2.16
N ARG A 343 7.85 -13.00 3.09
CA ARG A 343 7.57 -13.49 4.43
C ARG A 343 6.52 -12.63 5.13
N HIS A 344 6.70 -11.32 5.11
CA HIS A 344 5.77 -10.36 5.70
C HIS A 344 4.37 -10.45 5.05
N ILE A 345 4.33 -10.55 3.71
CA ILE A 345 3.07 -10.71 2.97
C ILE A 345 2.38 -12.02 3.37
N ALA A 346 3.10 -13.14 3.43
CA ALA A 346 2.55 -14.44 3.77
C ALA A 346 1.99 -14.50 5.20
N GLU A 347 2.71 -13.90 6.17
CA GLU A 347 2.29 -13.83 7.58
C GLU A 347 1.00 -13.02 7.78
N ARG A 348 0.76 -11.98 6.96
CA ARG A 348 -0.43 -11.11 7.07
C ARG A 348 -1.61 -11.57 6.22
N ALA A 349 -1.35 -12.33 5.17
CA ALA A 349 -2.39 -12.75 4.24
C ALA A 349 -3.50 -13.58 4.91
N ALA A 350 -3.16 -14.41 5.90
CA ALA A 350 -4.13 -15.22 6.64
C ALA A 350 -5.02 -14.37 7.56
N VAL A 351 -4.46 -13.33 8.18
CA VAL A 351 -5.21 -12.36 9.00
C VAL A 351 -6.15 -11.54 8.12
N GLY A 352 -5.66 -11.03 7.00
CA GLY A 352 -6.46 -10.24 6.04
C GLY A 352 -7.61 -11.02 5.38
N GLU A 353 -7.47 -12.34 5.23
CA GLU A 353 -8.57 -13.23 4.81
C GLU A 353 -9.50 -13.64 5.96
N GLN A 354 -9.20 -13.23 7.18
CA GLN A 354 -9.90 -13.67 8.38
C GLN A 354 -9.88 -15.21 8.54
N THR A 355 -8.83 -15.86 8.03
CA THR A 355 -8.59 -17.29 8.18
C THR A 355 -7.63 -17.61 9.33
N GLU A 356 -7.10 -16.58 9.97
CA GLU A 356 -6.30 -16.63 11.19
C GLU A 356 -6.70 -15.50 12.12
N MET A 357 -6.73 -15.78 13.41
CA MET A 357 -6.76 -14.75 14.45
C MET A 357 -5.52 -14.86 15.34
N LEU A 358 -5.08 -13.72 15.84
CA LEU A 358 -4.03 -13.63 16.86
C LEU A 358 -4.67 -13.26 18.19
N LEU A 359 -4.32 -13.97 19.24
CA LEU A 359 -4.82 -13.68 20.59
C LEU A 359 -3.74 -13.82 21.65
N ALA A 360 -3.92 -13.10 22.74
CA ALA A 360 -3.28 -13.37 24.01
C ALA A 360 -4.27 -14.03 24.95
N ALA A 361 -3.81 -15.01 25.73
CA ALA A 361 -4.60 -15.64 26.78
C ALA A 361 -3.79 -15.72 28.08
N GLU A 362 -4.44 -15.46 29.21
CA GLU A 362 -3.90 -15.73 30.54
C GLU A 362 -4.37 -17.12 31.00
N ILE A 363 -3.42 -17.95 31.40
CA ILE A 363 -3.71 -19.27 31.97
C ILE A 363 -3.07 -19.41 33.36
N PRO A 364 -3.66 -20.18 34.27
CA PRO A 364 -3.01 -20.54 35.53
C PRO A 364 -1.69 -21.31 35.29
N GLU A 365 -0.63 -20.96 35.99
CA GLU A 365 0.64 -21.71 35.95
C GLU A 365 0.52 -23.00 36.77
N GLN A 366 -0.19 -23.98 36.21
CA GLN A 366 -0.45 -25.27 36.84
C GLN A 366 -0.39 -26.40 35.82
N PRO A 367 0.07 -27.61 36.22
CA PRO A 367 0.00 -28.77 35.35
C PRO A 367 -1.39 -28.98 34.75
N GLY A 368 -1.48 -29.14 33.44
CA GLY A 368 -2.73 -29.38 32.71
C GLY A 368 -3.45 -28.11 32.22
N SER A 369 -3.02 -26.90 32.57
CA SER A 369 -3.63 -25.64 32.10
C SER A 369 -3.54 -25.47 30.59
N PHE A 370 -2.41 -25.83 30.00
CA PHE A 370 -2.24 -25.87 28.53
C PHE A 370 -3.26 -26.78 27.85
N ARG A 371 -3.44 -27.97 28.38
CA ARG A 371 -4.39 -28.94 27.82
C ARG A 371 -5.80 -28.37 27.86
N ARG A 372 -6.22 -27.79 28.99
CA ARG A 372 -7.54 -27.13 29.10
C ARG A 372 -7.72 -26.00 28.12
N PHE A 373 -6.68 -25.16 27.91
CA PHE A 373 -6.72 -24.12 26.90
C PHE A 373 -6.89 -24.69 25.49
N CYS A 374 -6.09 -25.69 25.12
CA CYS A 374 -6.21 -26.35 23.81
C CYS A 374 -7.55 -27.07 23.63
N GLU A 375 -8.13 -27.65 24.69
CA GLU A 375 -9.48 -28.22 24.67
C GLU A 375 -10.54 -27.14 24.41
N ALA A 376 -10.39 -25.94 25.00
CA ALA A 376 -11.30 -24.82 24.78
C ALA A 376 -11.16 -24.21 23.37
N VAL A 377 -9.96 -24.18 22.80
CA VAL A 377 -9.72 -23.81 21.38
C VAL A 377 -10.39 -24.82 20.45
N GLY A 378 -10.50 -26.08 20.87
CA GLY A 378 -11.15 -27.14 20.11
C GLY A 378 -10.28 -27.69 18.97
N ARG A 379 -10.94 -28.19 17.90
CA ARG A 379 -10.25 -28.80 16.74
C ARG A 379 -9.80 -27.78 15.69
N ARG A 380 -9.34 -26.61 16.11
CA ARG A 380 -8.80 -25.59 15.21
C ARG A 380 -7.30 -25.80 15.04
N GLY A 381 -6.78 -25.48 13.87
CA GLY A 381 -5.33 -25.44 13.68
C GLY A 381 -4.74 -24.27 14.48
N ILE A 382 -3.62 -24.51 15.14
CA ILE A 382 -2.82 -23.47 15.79
C ILE A 382 -1.66 -23.17 14.86
N THR A 383 -1.53 -21.92 14.44
CA THR A 383 -0.50 -21.46 13.51
C THR A 383 0.74 -20.96 14.23
N GLU A 384 0.55 -20.40 15.41
CA GLU A 384 1.58 -19.92 16.32
C GLU A 384 1.19 -20.15 17.76
N PHE A 385 2.18 -20.38 18.58
CA PHE A 385 1.97 -20.57 20.01
C PHE A 385 3.24 -20.16 20.75
N ASN A 386 3.20 -18.99 21.38
CA ASN A 386 4.28 -18.49 22.22
C ASN A 386 3.82 -18.49 23.67
N TYR A 387 4.55 -19.22 24.48
CA TYR A 387 4.38 -19.26 25.92
C TYR A 387 5.61 -18.65 26.59
N ARG A 388 5.36 -17.84 27.62
CA ARG A 388 6.41 -17.39 28.52
C ARG A 388 5.96 -17.46 29.96
N TYR A 389 6.80 -18.08 30.77
CA TYR A 389 6.74 -18.02 32.22
C TYR A 389 6.96 -16.59 32.69
N ALA A 390 6.03 -16.05 33.46
CA ALA A 390 6.12 -14.71 34.02
C ALA A 390 6.23 -14.73 35.53
N ASP A 391 5.45 -15.57 36.21
CA ASP A 391 5.47 -15.80 37.66
C ASP A 391 4.88 -17.18 38.00
N ASP A 392 4.87 -17.55 39.27
CA ASP A 392 4.37 -18.87 39.76
C ASP A 392 2.83 -19.00 39.72
N CYS A 393 2.10 -17.95 39.35
CA CYS A 393 0.66 -17.91 39.42
C CYS A 393 0.00 -17.94 38.04
N LYS A 394 0.57 -17.21 37.05
CA LYS A 394 -0.05 -16.94 35.76
C LYS A 394 0.95 -17.00 34.63
N ALA A 395 0.50 -17.55 33.53
CA ALA A 395 1.24 -17.54 32.28
C ALA A 395 0.46 -16.83 31.18
N HIS A 396 1.19 -16.19 30.29
CA HIS A 396 0.64 -15.53 29.11
C HIS A 396 0.98 -16.32 27.86
N ILE A 397 -0.06 -16.63 27.07
CA ILE A 397 0.05 -17.30 25.77
C ILE A 397 -0.20 -16.27 24.69
N PHE A 398 0.68 -16.23 23.70
CA PHE A 398 0.37 -15.66 22.40
C PHE A 398 0.08 -16.80 21.43
N ALA A 399 -1.09 -16.79 20.77
CA ALA A 399 -1.49 -17.83 19.85
C ALA A 399 -2.07 -17.28 18.55
N GLY A 400 -1.66 -17.89 17.44
CA GLY A 400 -2.33 -17.79 16.14
C GLY A 400 -3.26 -18.98 15.96
N ILE A 401 -4.52 -18.75 15.63
CA ILE A 401 -5.55 -19.78 15.50
C ILE A 401 -6.23 -19.69 14.15
N GLN A 402 -6.29 -20.81 13.42
CA GLN A 402 -6.99 -20.88 12.15
C GLN A 402 -8.50 -20.77 12.31
N LEU A 403 -9.11 -19.94 11.49
CA LEU A 403 -10.55 -19.76 11.37
C LEU A 403 -11.07 -20.29 10.03
N ARG A 404 -12.30 -20.80 10.02
CA ARG A 404 -12.99 -21.28 8.81
C ARG A 404 -14.13 -20.37 8.40
N ASN A 405 -14.74 -19.69 9.37
CA ASN A 405 -15.93 -18.85 9.19
C ASN A 405 -15.65 -17.36 9.48
N GLY A 406 -14.40 -16.91 9.38
CA GLY A 406 -14.01 -15.51 9.49
C GLY A 406 -14.41 -14.86 10.80
N MET A 407 -14.91 -13.61 10.71
CA MET A 407 -15.24 -12.76 11.86
C MET A 407 -16.28 -13.39 12.82
N GLN A 408 -17.25 -14.16 12.31
CA GLN A 408 -18.23 -14.80 13.16
C GLN A 408 -17.56 -15.82 14.09
N GLU A 409 -16.72 -16.69 13.55
CA GLU A 409 -15.99 -17.68 14.33
C GLU A 409 -14.99 -17.05 15.31
N ARG A 410 -14.37 -15.92 14.93
CA ARG A 410 -13.48 -15.13 15.80
C ARG A 410 -14.23 -14.69 17.07
N VAL A 411 -15.43 -14.11 16.93
CA VAL A 411 -16.26 -13.68 18.07
C VAL A 411 -16.71 -14.86 18.92
N GLU A 412 -17.14 -15.95 18.28
CA GLU A 412 -17.60 -17.17 18.98
C GLU A 412 -16.45 -17.80 19.78
N LEU A 413 -15.24 -17.87 19.22
CA LEU A 413 -14.07 -18.43 19.90
C LEU A 413 -13.67 -17.60 21.13
N LEU A 414 -13.64 -16.27 21.01
CA LEU A 414 -13.35 -15.40 22.15
C LEU A 414 -14.37 -15.56 23.29
N ALA A 415 -15.65 -15.68 22.95
CA ALA A 415 -16.70 -15.92 23.92
C ALA A 415 -16.50 -17.28 24.62
N SER A 416 -16.26 -18.34 23.84
CA SER A 416 -16.04 -19.69 24.35
C SER A 416 -14.83 -19.78 25.30
N LEU A 417 -13.71 -19.11 24.95
CA LEU A 417 -12.52 -19.07 25.80
C LEU A 417 -12.79 -18.33 27.12
N ARG A 418 -13.54 -17.22 27.09
CA ARG A 418 -13.93 -16.48 28.29
C ARG A 418 -14.89 -17.29 29.19
N GLU A 419 -15.84 -18.02 28.59
CA GLU A 419 -16.73 -18.93 29.32
C GLU A 419 -15.96 -20.10 29.97
N ALA A 420 -14.89 -20.57 29.31
CA ALA A 420 -14.00 -21.58 29.87
C ALA A 420 -13.08 -21.05 31.00
N GLY A 421 -13.19 -19.77 31.33
CA GLY A 421 -12.45 -19.11 32.41
C GLY A 421 -11.09 -18.57 32.03
N PHE A 422 -10.79 -18.42 30.73
CA PHE A 422 -9.55 -17.82 30.25
C PHE A 422 -9.77 -16.33 29.94
N PRO A 423 -9.08 -15.40 30.62
CA PRO A 423 -8.96 -14.02 30.14
C PRO A 423 -8.27 -14.03 28.78
N VAL A 424 -8.93 -13.47 27.76
CA VAL A 424 -8.39 -13.42 26.39
C VAL A 424 -8.51 -12.03 25.81
N GLU A 425 -7.47 -11.62 25.09
CA GLU A 425 -7.39 -10.39 24.33
C GLU A 425 -7.20 -10.72 22.84
N ASP A 426 -7.99 -10.05 21.99
CA ASP A 426 -7.89 -10.20 20.55
C ASP A 426 -6.79 -9.26 20.02
N LEU A 427 -5.77 -9.82 19.42
CA LEU A 427 -4.61 -9.09 18.89
C LEU A 427 -4.57 -9.05 17.35
N SER A 428 -5.59 -9.56 16.66
CA SER A 428 -5.62 -9.66 15.20
C SER A 428 -5.50 -8.30 14.51
N ASP A 429 -6.00 -7.24 15.13
CA ASP A 429 -5.94 -5.88 14.60
C ASP A 429 -4.81 -5.04 15.24
N ASN A 430 -3.97 -5.64 16.07
CA ASN A 430 -2.88 -4.98 16.78
C ASN A 430 -1.57 -5.03 15.97
N GLU A 431 -1.13 -3.88 15.45
CA GLU A 431 0.07 -3.79 14.60
C GLU A 431 1.35 -4.19 15.35
N MET A 432 1.51 -3.82 16.62
CA MET A 432 2.65 -4.24 17.43
C MET A 432 2.69 -5.76 17.57
N ALA A 433 1.54 -6.38 17.80
CA ALA A 433 1.44 -7.83 17.91
C ALA A 433 1.82 -8.53 16.60
N LYS A 434 1.31 -8.04 15.46
CA LYS A 434 1.60 -8.59 14.13
C LYS A 434 3.06 -8.43 13.69
N LEU A 435 3.68 -7.31 14.03
CA LEU A 435 5.02 -6.97 13.54
C LEU A 435 6.14 -7.41 14.48
N HIS A 436 5.88 -7.43 15.79
CA HIS A 436 6.93 -7.62 16.79
C HIS A 436 6.63 -8.76 17.76
N VAL A 437 5.51 -8.73 18.51
CA VAL A 437 5.23 -9.72 19.55
C VAL A 437 5.14 -11.13 18.98
N ARG A 438 4.59 -11.28 17.80
CA ARG A 438 4.51 -12.54 17.04
C ARG A 438 5.87 -13.27 16.94
N HIS A 439 6.98 -12.52 16.99
CA HIS A 439 8.33 -13.06 16.82
C HIS A 439 9.20 -12.96 18.06
N MET A 440 8.61 -12.53 19.18
CA MET A 440 9.33 -12.32 20.43
C MET A 440 9.03 -13.43 21.41
N VAL A 441 10.07 -13.92 22.06
CA VAL A 441 9.93 -14.63 23.33
C VAL A 441 9.87 -13.55 24.39
N GLY A 442 8.68 -13.15 24.79
CA GLY A 442 8.43 -12.03 25.66
C GLY A 442 8.97 -12.17 27.09
N GLY A 443 8.98 -11.12 27.85
CA GLY A 443 9.22 -11.13 29.26
C GLY A 443 9.56 -9.78 29.88
N ARG A 444 9.20 -9.71 31.15
CA ARG A 444 9.54 -8.59 32.01
C ARG A 444 11.02 -8.66 32.39
N SER A 445 11.71 -7.52 32.27
CA SER A 445 13.06 -7.41 32.81
C SER A 445 12.96 -7.16 34.32
N ALA A 446 13.47 -8.10 35.12
CA ALA A 446 13.51 -7.92 36.56
C ALA A 446 14.45 -6.74 36.91
N GLY A 447 13.94 -5.73 37.61
CA GLY A 447 14.71 -4.56 38.05
C GLY A 447 14.50 -3.27 37.26
N ILE A 448 13.66 -3.27 36.24
CA ILE A 448 13.27 -2.07 35.48
C ILE A 448 11.86 -1.64 35.92
N SER A 449 11.74 -0.42 36.41
CA SER A 449 10.48 0.09 36.96
C SER A 449 9.83 1.19 36.12
N ASN A 450 10.58 1.79 35.20
CA ASN A 450 10.13 2.97 34.45
C ASN A 450 10.34 2.77 32.94
N GLU A 451 10.09 1.56 32.43
CA GLU A 451 10.24 1.26 31.00
C GLU A 451 9.16 1.96 30.18
N ARG A 452 9.59 2.75 29.18
CA ARG A 452 8.74 3.28 28.13
C ARG A 452 9.04 2.54 26.83
N LEU A 453 7.98 2.11 26.11
CA LEU A 453 8.11 1.35 24.89
C LEU A 453 7.77 2.21 23.68
N PHE A 454 8.65 2.21 22.68
CA PHE A 454 8.48 2.97 21.45
C PHE A 454 8.65 2.08 20.22
N ARG A 455 7.81 2.31 19.20
CA ARG A 455 8.08 1.89 17.83
C ARG A 455 8.72 3.03 17.07
N PHE A 456 9.76 2.72 16.28
CA PHE A 456 10.43 3.68 15.39
C PHE A 456 10.40 3.19 13.95
N GLU A 457 10.32 4.13 13.02
CA GLU A 457 10.63 3.93 11.62
C GLU A 457 11.77 4.87 11.21
N PHE A 458 12.81 4.33 10.58
CA PHE A 458 13.97 5.10 10.13
C PHE A 458 14.43 4.63 8.75
N PRO A 459 15.07 5.52 7.94
CA PRO A 459 15.58 5.16 6.62
C PRO A 459 16.59 4.01 6.69
N GLU A 460 16.36 2.92 5.94
CA GLU A 460 17.23 1.75 5.92
C GLU A 460 18.42 2.00 4.97
N ARG A 461 19.63 2.00 5.53
CA ARG A 461 20.88 2.17 4.79
C ARG A 461 22.01 1.47 5.53
N PRO A 462 23.13 1.11 4.86
CA PRO A 462 24.28 0.56 5.56
C PRO A 462 24.71 1.45 6.74
N GLY A 463 24.71 0.86 7.95
CA GLY A 463 25.03 1.57 9.19
C GLY A 463 23.86 2.32 9.84
N ALA A 464 22.65 2.27 9.30
CA ALA A 464 21.47 2.97 9.86
C ALA A 464 21.19 2.57 11.30
N LEU A 465 21.27 1.28 11.63
CA LEU A 465 21.10 0.81 13.00
C LEU A 465 22.14 1.42 13.95
N LEU A 466 23.41 1.46 13.55
CA LEU A 466 24.46 2.09 14.35
C LEU A 466 24.22 3.59 14.50
N HIS A 467 23.77 4.25 13.45
CA HIS A 467 23.41 5.68 13.49
C HIS A 467 22.24 5.91 14.46
N PHE A 468 21.20 5.07 14.41
CA PHE A 468 20.06 5.13 15.34
C PHE A 468 20.50 4.93 16.79
N LEU A 469 21.33 3.91 17.08
CA LEU A 469 21.83 3.65 18.43
C LEU A 469 22.72 4.78 18.94
N ASN A 470 23.55 5.38 18.08
CA ASN A 470 24.34 6.54 18.43
C ASN A 470 23.49 7.79 18.68
N ALA A 471 22.38 7.92 17.96
CA ALA A 471 21.50 9.06 18.08
C ALA A 471 20.59 8.97 19.33
N ILE A 472 20.15 7.75 19.71
CA ILE A 472 19.47 7.55 21.02
C ILE A 472 20.40 7.87 22.19
N GLY A 473 21.73 7.74 21.98
CA GLY A 473 22.71 8.09 23.01
C GLY A 473 22.89 7.02 24.06
N THR A 474 23.53 7.41 25.16
CA THR A 474 23.89 6.54 26.30
C THR A 474 23.27 6.99 27.62
N ASP A 475 22.36 7.96 27.57
CA ASP A 475 21.82 8.60 28.78
C ASP A 475 20.76 7.72 29.44
N TRP A 476 20.08 6.88 28.63
CA TRP A 476 19.08 5.93 29.11
C TRP A 476 19.43 4.49 28.74
N ASN A 477 19.05 3.58 29.62
CA ASN A 477 19.24 2.15 29.35
C ASN A 477 18.17 1.62 28.40
N ILE A 478 18.59 0.95 27.32
CA ILE A 478 17.68 0.21 26.44
C ILE A 478 17.36 -1.14 27.11
N SER A 479 16.11 -1.31 27.51
CA SER A 479 15.61 -2.48 28.23
C SER A 479 15.04 -3.55 27.31
N LEU A 480 14.56 -3.14 26.12
CA LEU A 480 14.06 -4.02 25.07
C LEU A 480 14.48 -3.44 23.73
N PHE A 481 14.89 -4.31 22.82
CA PHE A 481 15.21 -3.91 21.47
C PHE A 481 14.84 -5.01 20.48
N HIS A 482 13.90 -4.71 19.59
CA HIS A 482 13.53 -5.60 18.50
C HIS A 482 13.61 -4.83 17.19
N TYR A 483 14.53 -5.25 16.34
CA TYR A 483 14.70 -4.74 14.99
C TYR A 483 14.44 -5.84 13.98
N ARG A 484 13.68 -5.50 12.94
CA ARG A 484 13.45 -6.42 11.83
C ARG A 484 13.49 -5.65 10.50
N ASN A 485 14.43 -6.03 9.64
CA ASN A 485 14.45 -5.57 8.26
C ASN A 485 13.47 -6.41 7.44
N HIS A 486 12.50 -5.74 6.81
CA HIS A 486 11.48 -6.37 5.97
C HIS A 486 11.75 -6.18 4.47
N GLY A 487 12.96 -5.74 4.07
CA GLY A 487 13.29 -5.43 2.68
C GLY A 487 12.58 -4.19 2.14
N SER A 488 12.15 -3.29 3.04
CA SER A 488 11.65 -1.96 2.69
C SER A 488 12.75 -0.90 2.84
N ASP A 489 12.52 0.28 2.29
CA ASP A 489 13.44 1.42 2.41
C ASP A 489 13.50 1.97 3.85
N TYR A 490 12.68 1.41 4.77
CA TYR A 490 12.61 1.79 6.17
C TYR A 490 12.74 0.57 7.08
N GLY A 491 13.63 0.69 8.08
CA GLY A 491 13.76 -0.24 9.20
C GLY A 491 12.72 0.07 10.28
N ARG A 492 12.30 -0.97 11.01
CA ARG A 492 11.36 -0.86 12.12
C ARG A 492 11.98 -1.40 13.39
N ILE A 493 11.96 -0.58 14.44
CA ILE A 493 12.46 -0.93 15.77
C ILE A 493 11.32 -0.90 16.76
N LEU A 494 11.31 -1.87 17.68
CA LEU A 494 10.64 -1.77 18.96
C LEU A 494 11.72 -1.65 20.04
N ALA A 495 11.74 -0.52 20.76
CA ALA A 495 12.70 -0.25 21.82
C ALA A 495 11.98 0.05 23.13
N GLY A 496 12.36 -0.65 24.21
CA GLY A 496 12.05 -0.29 25.57
C GLY A 496 13.20 0.55 26.13
N ILE A 497 12.90 1.67 26.75
CA ILE A 497 13.86 2.59 27.33
C ILE A 497 13.49 2.78 28.80
N ASP A 498 14.43 2.52 29.71
CA ASP A 498 14.24 2.76 31.14
C ASP A 498 14.53 4.24 31.41
N VAL A 499 13.48 5.00 31.74
CA VAL A 499 13.53 6.45 31.88
C VAL A 499 13.06 6.87 33.27
N PRO A 500 13.91 7.53 34.10
CA PRO A 500 13.45 8.11 35.33
C PRO A 500 12.24 9.04 35.10
N GLN A 501 11.30 9.05 36.05
CA GLN A 501 10.06 9.84 35.90
C GLN A 501 10.30 11.35 35.71
N ASP A 502 11.37 11.86 36.26
CA ASP A 502 11.79 13.27 36.18
C ASP A 502 12.53 13.62 34.88
N GLU A 503 12.87 12.62 34.04
CA GLU A 503 13.56 12.80 32.76
C GLU A 503 12.64 12.57 31.54
N THR A 504 11.34 12.39 31.76
CA THR A 504 10.37 12.11 30.69
C THR A 504 10.35 13.22 29.63
N ASP A 505 10.33 14.49 30.04
CA ASP A 505 10.30 15.62 29.09
C ASP A 505 11.61 15.73 28.30
N GLU A 506 12.74 15.35 28.91
CA GLU A 506 14.06 15.34 28.29
C GLU A 506 14.13 14.25 27.20
N LEU A 507 13.59 13.04 27.47
CA LEU A 507 13.48 12.00 26.47
C LEU A 507 12.60 12.45 25.28
N GLU A 508 11.46 13.08 25.53
CA GLU A 508 10.56 13.53 24.46
C GLU A 508 11.22 14.60 23.57
N ALA A 509 11.96 15.54 24.20
CA ALA A 509 12.74 16.52 23.46
C ALA A 509 13.83 15.84 22.60
N HIS A 510 14.51 14.84 23.15
CA HIS A 510 15.54 14.08 22.46
C HIS A 510 14.96 13.28 21.29
N LEU A 511 13.81 12.61 21.47
CA LEU A 511 13.12 11.89 20.39
C LEU A 511 12.64 12.82 19.27
N ALA A 512 12.21 14.03 19.62
CA ALA A 512 11.85 15.05 18.64
C ALA A 512 13.06 15.53 17.82
N GLU A 513 14.23 15.71 18.47
CA GLU A 513 15.49 16.08 17.81
C GLU A 513 16.02 14.95 16.91
N LEU A 514 15.83 13.70 17.31
CA LEU A 514 16.17 12.51 16.51
C LEU A 514 15.48 12.49 15.14
N GLY A 515 14.26 13.08 15.06
CA GLY A 515 13.55 13.32 13.80
C GLY A 515 13.01 12.06 13.10
N TYR A 516 13.08 10.89 13.74
CA TYR A 516 12.46 9.67 13.22
C TYR A 516 10.99 9.59 13.61
N ALA A 517 10.16 9.04 12.70
CA ALA A 517 8.78 8.73 13.05
C ALA A 517 8.76 7.69 14.17
N HIS A 518 8.04 7.99 15.25
CA HIS A 518 7.92 7.11 16.39
C HIS A 518 6.53 7.17 17.03
N TRP A 519 6.18 6.10 17.72
CA TRP A 519 4.91 5.97 18.46
C TRP A 519 5.20 5.35 19.80
N GLU A 520 4.65 5.93 20.84
CA GLU A 520 4.70 5.32 22.17
C GLU A 520 3.70 4.16 22.27
N GLU A 521 4.17 3.03 22.76
CA GLU A 521 3.41 1.79 22.89
C GLU A 521 3.31 1.30 24.35
N SER A 522 3.68 2.13 25.32
CA SER A 522 3.67 1.77 26.75
C SER A 522 2.27 1.37 27.25
N ASP A 523 1.21 1.94 26.67
CA ASP A 523 -0.17 1.60 26.98
C ASP A 523 -0.76 0.46 26.14
N ASN A 524 0.00 -0.08 25.19
CA ASN A 524 -0.47 -1.14 24.31
C ASN A 524 -0.77 -2.43 25.09
N PRO A 525 -1.94 -3.07 24.92
CA PRO A 525 -2.28 -4.32 25.59
C PRO A 525 -1.23 -5.43 25.41
N ALA A 526 -0.66 -5.56 24.20
CA ALA A 526 0.35 -6.55 23.92
C ALA A 526 1.64 -6.33 24.73
N TYR A 527 2.04 -5.05 24.94
CA TYR A 527 3.16 -4.74 25.80
C TYR A 527 2.89 -5.18 27.24
N ARG A 528 1.74 -4.79 27.83
CA ARG A 528 1.38 -5.10 29.20
C ARG A 528 1.30 -6.60 29.48
N ILE A 529 0.95 -7.42 28.48
CA ILE A 529 0.80 -8.87 28.63
C ILE A 529 2.13 -9.59 28.49
N PHE A 530 2.96 -9.23 27.50
CA PHE A 530 4.13 -10.03 27.12
C PHE A 530 5.47 -9.42 27.50
N LEU A 531 5.56 -8.13 27.71
CA LEU A 531 6.82 -7.41 27.87
C LEU A 531 6.89 -6.57 29.15
N GLY A 532 5.75 -6.06 29.64
CA GLY A 532 5.64 -5.18 30.80
C GLY A 532 5.48 -5.86 32.16
#